data_5bc68caf5c79174fdb12b0b4ce463de3
#
_entry.id   5bc68caf5c79174fdb12b0b4ce463de3
#
_cell.length_a   1.000
_cell.length_b   1.000
_cell.length_c   1.000
_cell.angle_alpha   90.00
_cell.angle_beta   90.00
_cell.angle_gamma   90.00
#
_symmetry.space_group_name_H-M   'P 1'
#
loop_
_entity.id
_entity.type
_entity.pdbx_description
1 polymer ?
#
loop_
_entity_poly.entity_id
_entity_poly.type
_entity_poly.pdbx_seq_one_letter_code
_entity_poly.pdbx_strand_id
1 'polypeptide(L)'
;MPDSGPNHDGHRGQRRPGDHARSAGQAPSSGRGTARPVREYRRSRGDRVGDAIFSVLARAGVGPAHLLTTRGRKTGRARTNPVIPVVQGRQRRLVAPYGAVPWVLNARAAGRVRLCRGRDRHDYTIQQLPPAEAGPVLQRYVRVASAARPYFQANKDSPVADFIAEADRHPVFELTPISEGRC
;
A
#
# COMPACT_ATOMS: atom_id res chain seq x y z
N MET A 1 -36.93 74.38 22.04
CA MET A 1 -37.22 75.01 23.33
C MET A 1 -38.35 74.26 24.00
N PRO A 2 -38.35 74.05 25.27
CA PRO A 2 -37.32 73.61 26.23
C PRO A 2 -37.78 72.29 26.85
N ASP A 3 -37.29 71.62 27.77
CA ASP A 3 -36.42 71.96 28.89
C ASP A 3 -36.17 70.69 29.72
N SER A 4 -35.01 70.71 30.36
CA SER A 4 -34.76 70.22 31.67
C SER A 4 -34.82 68.72 32.03
N GLY A 5 -33.66 68.23 32.41
CA GLY A 5 -33.49 67.20 33.41
C GLY A 5 -33.87 67.69 34.82
N PRO A 6 -33.48 67.11 35.93
CA PRO A 6 -32.29 66.29 36.22
C PRO A 6 -32.54 65.13 37.26
N ASN A 7 -31.43 64.41 37.55
CA ASN A 7 -31.04 63.85 38.88
C ASN A 7 -31.91 62.85 39.66
N HIS A 8 -31.39 61.76 40.05
CA HIS A 8 -30.73 61.45 41.28
C HIS A 8 -30.41 59.97 41.49
N ASP A 9 -29.16 59.78 41.80
CA ASP A 9 -28.57 59.00 42.88
C ASP A 9 -29.22 57.70 43.36
N GLY A 10 -28.32 56.74 43.46
CA GLY A 10 -28.23 56.04 44.76
C GLY A 10 -28.40 54.52 44.69
N HIS A 11 -27.37 53.88 44.83
CA HIS A 11 -27.01 52.86 45.85
C HIS A 11 -26.37 51.57 45.33
N ARG A 12 -25.15 51.50 45.75
CA ARG A 12 -24.39 50.31 46.22
C ARG A 12 -25.23 49.03 46.45
N GLY A 13 -24.68 47.98 45.87
CA GLY A 13 -25.02 46.61 46.18
C GLY A 13 -23.94 45.65 45.71
N GLN A 14 -22.86 45.54 46.50
CA GLN A 14 -21.91 44.44 46.42
C GLN A 14 -22.61 43.13 46.64
N ARG A 15 -22.47 42.17 45.75
CA ARG A 15 -22.37 40.72 46.08
C ARG A 15 -21.62 39.97 44.96
N ARG A 16 -20.47 39.49 45.25
CA ARG A 16 -19.87 38.26 44.77
C ARG A 16 -20.42 37.09 45.61
N PRO A 17 -20.14 35.81 45.26
CA PRO A 17 -19.72 35.14 44.05
C PRO A 17 -20.66 33.97 43.69
N GLY A 18 -20.56 33.46 42.50
CA GLY A 18 -21.21 32.24 42.09
C GLY A 18 -20.39 31.50 41.07
N ASP A 19 -19.63 30.56 41.54
CA ASP A 19 -18.99 29.50 40.73
C ASP A 19 -20.01 28.83 39.86
N HIS A 20 -19.75 28.81 38.54
CA HIS A 20 -20.31 27.76 37.71
C HIS A 20 -19.29 27.35 36.66
N ALA A 21 -18.71 26.19 36.96
CA ALA A 21 -18.46 25.08 36.04
C ALA A 21 -17.72 25.41 34.75
N ARG A 22 -16.44 25.21 34.80
CA ARG A 22 -15.58 24.90 33.66
C ARG A 22 -16.10 23.63 33.01
N SER A 23 -16.79 23.78 31.89
CA SER A 23 -16.94 22.69 30.93
C SER A 23 -15.61 22.51 30.20
N ALA A 24 -14.80 21.59 30.69
CA ALA A 24 -13.62 21.15 30.01
C ALA A 24 -14.04 20.39 28.73
N GLY A 25 -13.94 21.05 27.60
CA GLY A 25 -13.95 20.39 26.30
C GLY A 25 -12.79 19.41 26.26
N GLN A 26 -13.10 18.14 26.40
CA GLN A 26 -12.17 17.07 26.12
C GLN A 26 -11.82 17.14 24.62
N ALA A 27 -10.63 17.61 24.33
CA ALA A 27 -10.02 17.41 23.04
C ALA A 27 -9.91 15.89 22.77
N PRO A 28 -10.24 15.42 21.56
CA PRO A 28 -10.03 14.03 21.24
C PRO A 28 -8.53 13.73 21.35
N SER A 29 -8.18 12.83 22.22
CA SER A 29 -6.85 12.28 22.32
C SER A 29 -6.50 11.63 20.96
N SER A 30 -5.72 12.35 20.16
CA SER A 30 -5.04 11.77 19.02
C SER A 30 -4.10 10.69 19.55
N GLY A 31 -4.59 9.47 19.55
CA GLY A 31 -3.77 8.27 19.75
C GLY A 31 -2.66 8.28 18.70
N ARG A 32 -1.48 8.72 19.12
CA ARG A 32 -0.24 8.47 18.37
C ARG A 32 -0.04 6.97 18.40
N GLY A 33 -0.63 6.28 17.42
CA GLY A 33 -0.23 4.93 17.10
C GLY A 33 1.28 4.97 16.82
N THR A 34 2.05 4.32 17.64
CA THR A 34 3.49 4.12 17.42
C THR A 34 3.65 3.43 16.08
N ALA A 35 4.06 4.21 15.07
CA ALA A 35 4.30 3.68 13.73
C ALA A 35 5.34 2.56 13.85
N ARG A 36 4.96 1.37 13.40
CA ARG A 36 5.81 0.20 13.43
C ARG A 36 7.05 0.47 12.57
N PRO A 37 8.27 0.17 13.01
CA PRO A 37 9.46 0.39 12.19
C PRO A 37 9.36 -0.47 10.93
N VAL A 38 9.33 0.18 9.77
CA VAL A 38 9.30 -0.47 8.45
C VAL A 38 10.73 -0.79 8.05
N ARG A 39 10.95 -2.02 7.64
CA ARG A 39 12.27 -2.46 7.17
C ARG A 39 12.53 -1.86 5.78
N GLU A 40 13.64 -1.14 5.64
CA GLU A 40 14.10 -0.68 4.34
C GLU A 40 14.67 -1.87 3.55
N TYR A 41 14.23 -2.04 2.30
CA TYR A 41 14.70 -3.14 1.46
C TYR A 41 16.13 -2.86 0.98
N ARG A 42 17.10 -3.58 1.57
CA ARG A 42 18.47 -3.70 1.04
C ARG A 42 18.68 -5.13 0.55
N ARG A 43 19.01 -5.28 -0.71
CA ARG A 43 19.24 -6.59 -1.32
C ARG A 43 20.44 -7.27 -0.67
N SER A 44 20.19 -8.24 0.21
CA SER A 44 21.23 -9.02 0.91
C SER A 44 21.65 -10.26 0.11
N ARG A 45 22.74 -10.92 0.54
CA ARG A 45 23.14 -12.22 -0.03
C ARG A 45 22.09 -13.31 0.26
N GLY A 46 21.45 -13.26 1.43
CA GLY A 46 20.35 -14.17 1.80
C GLY A 46 19.13 -14.05 0.90
N ASP A 47 18.78 -12.82 0.47
CA ASP A 47 17.68 -12.60 -0.47
C ASP A 47 17.94 -13.27 -1.82
N ARG A 48 19.19 -13.33 -2.28
CA ARG A 48 19.56 -14.03 -3.53
C ARG A 48 19.38 -15.54 -3.44
N VAL A 49 19.66 -16.14 -2.29
CA VAL A 49 19.45 -17.58 -2.07
C VAL A 49 17.95 -17.88 -2.00
N GLY A 50 17.18 -17.07 -1.26
CA GLY A 50 15.73 -17.16 -1.24
C GLY A 50 15.11 -17.02 -2.63
N ASP A 51 15.52 -16.01 -3.40
CA ASP A 51 15.10 -15.80 -4.79
C ASP A 51 15.45 -17.00 -5.69
N ALA A 52 16.61 -17.63 -5.51
CA ALA A 52 17.01 -18.80 -6.26
C ALA A 52 16.11 -20.02 -5.98
N ILE A 53 15.81 -20.29 -4.69
CA ILE A 53 14.92 -21.38 -4.28
C ILE A 53 13.50 -21.13 -4.82
N PHE A 54 12.95 -19.92 -4.64
CA PHE A 54 11.65 -19.57 -5.20
C PHE A 54 11.60 -19.67 -6.72
N SER A 55 12.71 -19.33 -7.40
CA SER A 55 12.82 -19.46 -8.84
C SER A 55 12.81 -20.91 -9.31
N VAL A 56 13.45 -21.81 -8.56
CA VAL A 56 13.44 -23.26 -8.87
C VAL A 56 12.03 -23.83 -8.66
N LEU A 57 11.37 -23.51 -7.56
CA LEU A 57 9.99 -23.95 -7.29
C LEU A 57 9.02 -23.44 -8.36
N ALA A 58 9.15 -22.16 -8.76
CA ALA A 58 8.31 -21.59 -9.81
C ALA A 58 8.55 -22.27 -11.19
N ARG A 59 9.79 -22.63 -11.51
CA ARG A 59 10.11 -23.41 -12.73
C ARG A 59 9.53 -24.81 -12.69
N ALA A 60 9.54 -25.45 -11.53
CA ALA A 60 8.93 -26.74 -11.31
C ALA A 60 7.39 -26.70 -11.23
N GLY A 61 6.78 -25.52 -11.24
CA GLY A 61 5.33 -25.35 -11.08
C GLY A 61 4.83 -25.62 -9.66
N VAL A 62 5.72 -25.67 -8.67
CA VAL A 62 5.42 -25.97 -7.27
C VAL A 62 5.17 -24.69 -6.46
N GLY A 63 4.09 -24.71 -5.65
CA GLY A 63 3.74 -23.57 -4.79
C GLY A 63 3.11 -22.38 -5.53
N PRO A 64 2.93 -21.24 -4.86
CA PRO A 64 2.28 -20.04 -5.43
C PRO A 64 3.21 -19.17 -6.27
N ALA A 65 4.51 -19.48 -6.32
CA ALA A 65 5.51 -18.67 -6.99
C ALA A 65 5.41 -18.74 -8.52
N HIS A 66 5.61 -17.61 -9.15
CA HIS A 66 5.73 -17.45 -10.60
C HIS A 66 7.04 -16.74 -10.93
N LEU A 67 7.55 -16.93 -12.12
CA LEU A 67 8.66 -16.16 -12.67
C LEU A 67 8.11 -14.99 -13.46
N LEU A 68 8.37 -13.78 -12.99
CA LEU A 68 8.07 -12.54 -13.70
C LEU A 68 9.25 -12.19 -14.59
N THR A 69 9.03 -12.14 -15.90
CA THR A 69 10.02 -11.65 -16.85
C THR A 69 9.62 -10.25 -17.34
N THR A 70 10.55 -9.31 -17.22
CA THR A 70 10.42 -7.94 -17.70
C THR A 70 11.55 -7.60 -18.69
N ARG A 71 11.29 -6.68 -19.62
CA ARG A 71 12.32 -6.14 -20.50
C ARG A 71 13.07 -5.01 -19.81
N GLY A 72 14.38 -5.11 -19.69
CA GLY A 72 15.21 -4.08 -19.06
C GLY A 72 15.14 -2.76 -19.83
N ARG A 73 14.65 -1.69 -19.18
CA ARG A 73 14.40 -0.37 -19.79
C ARG A 73 15.63 0.31 -20.40
N LYS A 74 16.83 0.00 -19.88
CA LYS A 74 18.09 0.56 -20.41
C LYS A 74 18.78 -0.32 -21.44
N THR A 75 18.68 -1.65 -21.31
CA THR A 75 19.49 -2.58 -22.09
C THR A 75 18.66 -3.48 -23.02
N GLY A 76 17.32 -3.44 -22.91
CA GLY A 76 16.43 -4.35 -23.64
C GLY A 76 16.51 -5.82 -23.20
N ARG A 77 17.48 -6.20 -22.37
CA ARG A 77 17.67 -7.59 -21.93
C ARG A 77 16.55 -8.07 -21.04
N ALA A 78 16.14 -9.32 -21.18
CA ALA A 78 15.17 -9.94 -20.29
C ALA A 78 15.72 -10.04 -18.85
N ARG A 79 14.88 -9.73 -17.88
CA ARG A 79 15.16 -9.82 -16.45
C ARG A 79 14.05 -10.60 -15.78
N THR A 80 14.43 -11.64 -15.04
CA THR A 80 13.48 -12.53 -14.37
C THR A 80 13.60 -12.41 -12.87
N ASN A 81 12.46 -12.33 -12.19
CA ASN A 81 12.34 -12.26 -10.73
C ASN A 81 11.23 -13.20 -10.28
N PRO A 82 11.37 -13.88 -9.13
CA PRO A 82 10.28 -14.63 -8.53
C PRO A 82 9.26 -13.66 -7.93
N VAL A 83 7.98 -13.94 -8.13
CA VAL A 83 6.85 -13.16 -7.60
C VAL A 83 5.72 -14.09 -7.16
N ILE A 84 4.88 -13.61 -6.26
CA ILE A 84 3.63 -14.27 -5.87
C ILE A 84 2.48 -13.38 -6.35
N PRO A 85 1.80 -13.75 -7.44
CA PRO A 85 0.61 -13.03 -7.87
C PRO A 85 -0.55 -13.22 -6.89
N VAL A 86 -1.32 -12.16 -6.67
CA VAL A 86 -2.62 -12.26 -6.01
C VAL A 86 -3.65 -12.63 -7.07
N VAL A 87 -4.26 -13.79 -6.91
CA VAL A 87 -5.30 -14.29 -7.82
C VAL A 87 -6.65 -14.21 -7.14
N GLN A 88 -7.63 -13.60 -7.83
CA GLN A 88 -9.01 -13.49 -7.37
C GLN A 88 -9.96 -13.73 -8.56
N GLY A 89 -10.54 -14.91 -8.62
CA GLY A 89 -11.28 -15.35 -9.79
C GLY A 89 -10.39 -15.33 -11.04
N ARG A 90 -10.78 -14.58 -12.06
CA ARG A 90 -9.98 -14.40 -13.29
C ARG A 90 -8.95 -13.28 -13.21
N GLN A 91 -9.03 -12.43 -12.20
CA GLN A 91 -8.12 -11.30 -12.03
C GLN A 91 -6.80 -11.75 -11.43
N ARG A 92 -5.72 -11.27 -12.00
CA ARG A 92 -4.35 -11.50 -11.50
C ARG A 92 -3.70 -10.15 -11.24
N ARG A 93 -3.08 -10.00 -10.09
CA ARG A 93 -2.43 -8.77 -9.68
C ARG A 93 -1.03 -9.05 -9.16
N LEU A 94 -0.10 -8.14 -9.47
CA LEU A 94 1.25 -8.17 -8.94
C LEU A 94 1.41 -7.09 -7.89
N VAL A 95 2.01 -7.47 -6.77
CA VAL A 95 2.37 -6.54 -5.69
C VAL A 95 3.89 -6.37 -5.68
N ALA A 96 4.34 -5.13 -5.54
CA ALA A 96 5.74 -4.78 -5.32
C ALA A 96 5.95 -4.41 -3.84
N PRO A 97 6.14 -5.38 -2.93
CA PRO A 97 6.20 -5.12 -1.50
C PRO A 97 7.44 -4.30 -1.09
N TYR A 98 8.43 -4.24 -1.95
CA TYR A 98 9.70 -3.54 -1.72
C TYR A 98 9.78 -2.20 -2.47
N GLY A 99 8.62 -1.67 -2.93
CA GLY A 99 8.56 -0.40 -3.63
C GLY A 99 8.98 -0.45 -5.09
N ALA A 100 9.51 0.65 -5.60
CA ALA A 100 9.88 0.82 -7.00
C ALA A 100 11.22 0.12 -7.36
N VAL A 101 11.31 -1.18 -7.09
CA VAL A 101 12.47 -2.01 -7.45
C VAL A 101 12.63 -2.13 -8.99
N PRO A 102 13.79 -2.61 -9.49
CA PRO A 102 14.10 -2.61 -10.93
C PRO A 102 13.03 -3.23 -11.83
N TRP A 103 12.38 -4.31 -11.41
CA TRP A 103 11.33 -4.93 -12.23
C TRP A 103 10.09 -4.04 -12.37
N VAL A 104 9.73 -3.28 -11.34
CA VAL A 104 8.61 -2.31 -11.37
C VAL A 104 8.88 -1.23 -12.43
N LEU A 105 10.09 -0.66 -12.40
CA LEU A 105 10.49 0.37 -13.34
C LEU A 105 10.55 -0.15 -14.78
N ASN A 106 10.99 -1.40 -14.96
CA ASN A 106 11.02 -2.05 -16.26
C ASN A 106 9.61 -2.33 -16.78
N ALA A 107 8.73 -2.83 -15.91
CA ALA A 107 7.35 -3.14 -16.24
C ALA A 107 6.56 -1.87 -16.63
N ARG A 108 6.71 -0.78 -15.85
CA ARG A 108 6.11 0.53 -16.20
C ARG A 108 6.58 1.01 -17.59
N ALA A 109 7.87 0.92 -17.88
CA ALA A 109 8.43 1.37 -19.14
C ALA A 109 7.99 0.52 -20.34
N ALA A 110 7.76 -0.80 -20.14
CA ALA A 110 7.40 -1.72 -21.20
C ALA A 110 5.88 -1.87 -21.40
N GLY A 111 5.06 -1.51 -20.39
CA GLY A 111 3.61 -1.72 -20.39
C GLY A 111 3.18 -3.19 -20.40
N ARG A 112 4.14 -4.12 -20.38
CA ARG A 112 3.89 -5.56 -20.49
C ARG A 112 4.89 -6.37 -19.67
N VAL A 113 4.44 -7.57 -19.27
CA VAL A 113 5.25 -8.55 -18.53
C VAL A 113 4.90 -9.97 -19.00
N ARG A 114 5.77 -10.92 -18.72
CA ARG A 114 5.50 -12.34 -18.90
C ARG A 114 5.52 -13.02 -17.53
N LEU A 115 4.50 -13.84 -17.24
CA LEU A 115 4.51 -14.77 -16.12
C LEU A 115 4.70 -16.19 -16.61
N CYS A 116 5.59 -16.91 -15.92
CA CYS A 116 5.83 -18.33 -16.16
C CYS A 116 5.63 -19.12 -14.88
N ARG A 117 4.99 -20.29 -14.99
CA ARG A 117 4.89 -21.28 -13.91
C ARG A 117 4.96 -22.68 -14.51
N GLY A 118 6.00 -23.43 -14.17
CA GLY A 118 6.28 -24.67 -14.84
C GLY A 118 6.48 -24.47 -16.34
N ARG A 119 5.63 -25.08 -17.15
CA ARG A 119 5.65 -24.96 -18.64
C ARG A 119 4.74 -23.84 -19.14
N ASP A 120 3.82 -23.35 -18.29
CA ASP A 120 2.87 -22.32 -18.70
C ASP A 120 3.56 -20.97 -18.80
N ARG A 121 3.32 -20.27 -19.90
CA ARG A 121 3.87 -18.94 -20.18
C ARG A 121 2.76 -18.07 -20.74
N HIS A 122 2.52 -16.93 -20.07
CA HIS A 122 1.48 -16.00 -20.50
C HIS A 122 2.01 -14.57 -20.47
N ASP A 123 1.72 -13.84 -21.53
CA ASP A 123 2.03 -12.41 -21.64
C ASP A 123 0.81 -11.60 -21.16
N TYR A 124 1.12 -10.49 -20.49
CA TYR A 124 0.11 -9.59 -19.93
C TYR A 124 0.47 -8.14 -20.22
N THR A 125 -0.51 -7.34 -20.55
CA THR A 125 -0.42 -5.90 -20.30
C THR A 125 -0.58 -5.63 -18.82
N ILE A 126 0.01 -4.52 -18.35
CA ILE A 126 -0.09 -4.13 -16.95
C ILE A 126 -0.63 -2.72 -16.81
N GLN A 127 -1.44 -2.52 -15.79
CA GLN A 127 -1.92 -1.21 -15.37
C GLN A 127 -1.68 -1.08 -13.87
N GLN A 128 -1.07 0.02 -13.44
CA GLN A 128 -0.92 0.28 -12.01
C GLN A 128 -2.27 0.72 -11.44
N LEU A 129 -2.66 0.10 -10.32
CA LEU A 129 -3.89 0.44 -9.64
C LEU A 129 -3.72 1.72 -8.79
N PRO A 130 -4.76 2.55 -8.71
CA PRO A 130 -4.81 3.66 -7.77
C PRO A 130 -4.88 3.14 -6.32
N PRO A 131 -4.51 3.96 -5.31
CA PRO A 131 -4.46 3.55 -3.91
C PRO A 131 -5.73 2.87 -3.38
N ALA A 132 -6.89 3.40 -3.74
CA ALA A 132 -8.18 2.85 -3.29
C ALA A 132 -8.41 1.39 -3.76
N GLU A 133 -7.98 1.05 -4.97
CA GLU A 133 -8.09 -0.30 -5.52
C GLU A 133 -6.92 -1.19 -5.08
N ALA A 134 -5.75 -0.60 -4.85
CA ALA A 134 -4.57 -1.32 -4.38
C ALA A 134 -4.71 -1.81 -2.93
N GLY A 135 -5.35 -1.03 -2.04
CA GLY A 135 -5.48 -1.35 -0.62
C GLY A 135 -6.03 -2.75 -0.31
N PRO A 136 -7.18 -3.16 -0.87
CA PRO A 136 -7.72 -4.51 -0.68
C PRO A 136 -6.78 -5.61 -1.18
N VAL A 137 -6.02 -5.36 -2.26
CA VAL A 137 -5.04 -6.30 -2.81
C VAL A 137 -3.85 -6.45 -1.87
N LEU A 138 -3.34 -5.33 -1.33
CA LEU A 138 -2.25 -5.32 -0.36
C LEU A 138 -2.63 -6.06 0.91
N GLN A 139 -3.84 -5.82 1.45
CA GLN A 139 -4.34 -6.53 2.62
C GLN A 139 -4.35 -8.05 2.38
N ARG A 140 -4.86 -8.50 1.23
CA ARG A 140 -4.84 -9.91 0.87
C ARG A 140 -3.42 -10.45 0.69
N TYR A 141 -2.55 -9.68 0.06
CA TYR A 141 -1.15 -10.05 -0.17
C TYR A 141 -0.39 -10.30 1.14
N VAL A 142 -0.52 -9.43 2.13
CA VAL A 142 0.14 -9.55 3.44
C VAL A 142 -0.29 -10.80 4.20
N ARG A 143 -1.51 -11.32 3.95
CA ARG A 143 -1.98 -12.57 4.53
C ARG A 143 -1.24 -13.78 3.98
N VAL A 144 -0.93 -13.80 2.68
CA VAL A 144 -0.31 -14.95 2.00
C VAL A 144 1.21 -14.85 1.89
N ALA A 145 1.77 -13.64 1.83
CA ALA A 145 3.19 -13.40 1.67
C ALA A 145 3.85 -13.01 2.99
N SER A 146 4.02 -13.96 3.90
CA SER A 146 4.55 -13.71 5.26
C SER A 146 5.93 -13.03 5.26
N ALA A 147 6.80 -13.36 4.32
CA ALA A 147 8.13 -12.78 4.19
C ALA A 147 8.11 -11.28 3.84
N ALA A 148 7.01 -10.78 3.27
CA ALA A 148 6.86 -9.37 2.93
C ALA A 148 6.36 -8.51 4.10
N ARG A 149 5.77 -9.10 5.13
CA ARG A 149 5.15 -8.38 6.28
C ARG A 149 6.05 -7.33 6.95
N PRO A 150 7.36 -7.57 7.13
CA PRO A 150 8.23 -6.57 7.77
C PRO A 150 8.38 -5.25 6.98
N TYR A 151 7.97 -5.22 5.72
CA TYR A 151 8.07 -4.06 4.84
C TYR A 151 6.80 -3.21 4.84
N PHE A 152 5.74 -3.66 5.52
CA PHE A 152 4.47 -2.95 5.65
C PHE A 152 4.32 -2.36 7.06
N GLN A 153 3.70 -1.19 7.16
CA GLN A 153 3.26 -0.62 8.44
C GLN A 153 1.99 -1.34 8.92
N ALA A 154 1.05 -1.55 8.01
CA ALA A 154 -0.14 -2.35 8.26
C ALA A 154 0.23 -3.83 8.49
N ASN A 155 -0.53 -4.49 9.36
CA ASN A 155 -0.40 -5.93 9.62
C ASN A 155 -1.57 -6.70 8.99
N LYS A 156 -1.56 -8.02 9.08
CA LYS A 156 -2.59 -8.90 8.47
C LYS A 156 -4.02 -8.62 8.95
N ASP A 157 -4.17 -8.01 10.13
CA ASP A 157 -5.45 -7.73 10.79
C ASP A 157 -5.84 -6.25 10.68
N SER A 158 -4.98 -5.41 10.11
CA SER A 158 -5.24 -3.99 9.88
C SER A 158 -6.41 -3.77 8.91
N PRO A 159 -7.20 -2.71 9.10
CA PRO A 159 -8.25 -2.33 8.17
C PRO A 159 -7.68 -1.94 6.79
N VAL A 160 -8.51 -2.04 5.75
CA VAL A 160 -8.10 -1.70 4.36
C VAL A 160 -7.59 -0.27 4.24
N ALA A 161 -8.12 0.66 5.04
CA ALA A 161 -7.71 2.06 5.02
C ALA A 161 -6.20 2.25 5.29
N ASP A 162 -5.61 1.44 6.18
CA ASP A 162 -4.17 1.49 6.46
C ASP A 162 -3.35 1.08 5.23
N PHE A 163 -3.83 0.09 4.48
CA PHE A 163 -3.18 -0.35 3.23
C PHE A 163 -3.36 0.66 2.10
N ILE A 164 -4.48 1.38 2.05
CA ILE A 164 -4.68 2.49 1.10
C ILE A 164 -3.67 3.60 1.39
N ALA A 165 -3.46 3.95 2.66
CA ALA A 165 -2.52 5.00 3.08
C ALA A 165 -1.06 4.68 2.74
N GLU A 166 -0.68 3.41 2.60
CA GLU A 166 0.69 3.01 2.23
C GLU A 166 0.84 2.50 0.79
N ALA A 167 -0.24 2.53 -0.02
CA ALA A 167 -0.25 1.95 -1.37
C ALA A 167 0.79 2.58 -2.32
N ASP A 168 1.10 3.86 -2.17
CA ASP A 168 2.12 4.53 -3.00
C ASP A 168 3.52 3.94 -2.81
N ARG A 169 3.79 3.38 -1.63
CA ARG A 169 5.05 2.69 -1.32
C ARG A 169 5.09 1.26 -1.84
N HIS A 170 3.94 0.66 -2.11
CA HIS A 170 3.78 -0.73 -2.53
C HIS A 170 2.99 -0.83 -3.82
N PRO A 171 3.57 -0.46 -4.98
CA PRO A 171 2.86 -0.49 -6.26
C PRO A 171 2.17 -1.82 -6.53
N VAL A 172 0.91 -1.74 -6.94
CA VAL A 172 0.09 -2.89 -7.35
C VAL A 172 -0.26 -2.73 -8.82
N PHE A 173 -0.14 -3.82 -9.57
CA PHE A 173 -0.47 -3.85 -11.00
C PHE A 173 -1.54 -4.89 -11.28
N GLU A 174 -2.56 -4.50 -12.01
CA GLU A 174 -3.49 -5.43 -12.64
C GLU A 174 -2.87 -6.01 -13.91
N LEU A 175 -3.12 -7.30 -14.15
CA LEU A 175 -2.63 -8.04 -15.30
C LEU A 175 -3.80 -8.39 -16.21
N THR A 176 -3.77 -7.89 -17.44
CA THR A 176 -4.72 -8.27 -18.49
C THR A 176 -4.02 -9.21 -19.46
N PRO A 177 -4.52 -10.46 -19.68
CA PRO A 177 -3.91 -11.37 -20.63
C PRO A 177 -3.86 -10.77 -22.02
N ILE A 178 -2.71 -10.90 -22.68
CA ILE A 178 -2.62 -10.61 -24.11
C ILE A 178 -3.06 -11.89 -24.81
N SER A 179 -4.22 -11.84 -25.46
CA SER A 179 -4.65 -12.92 -26.35
C SER A 179 -3.64 -13.00 -27.48
N GLU A 180 -2.91 -14.12 -27.59
CA GLU A 180 -2.22 -14.43 -28.82
C GLU A 180 -3.30 -14.57 -29.89
N GLY A 181 -3.43 -13.57 -30.77
CA GLY A 181 -4.22 -13.70 -31.96
C GLY A 181 -3.74 -14.94 -32.70
N ARG A 182 -4.61 -15.96 -32.79
CA ARG A 182 -4.36 -17.04 -33.74
C ARG A 182 -4.33 -16.40 -35.10
N CYS A 183 -3.14 -16.35 -35.70
CA CYS A 183 -3.02 -16.19 -37.15
C CYS A 183 -3.62 -17.39 -37.84
#